data_785c70ab626f04feda667190909f5029
#
_entry.id   785c70ab626f04feda667190909f5029
#
_cell.length_a   1.000
_cell.length_b   1.000
_cell.length_c   1.000
_cell.angle_alpha   90.00
_cell.angle_beta   90.00
_cell.angle_gamma   90.00
#
_symmetry.space_group_name_H-M   'P 1'
#
loop_
_entity.id
_entity.type
_entity.pdbx_description
1 polymer ?
#
loop_
_entity_poly.entity_id
_entity_poly.type
_entity_poly.pdbx_seq_one_letter_code
_entity_poly.pdbx_strand_id
1 'polypeptide(L)'
;MLSILRCELRDGRAGFTLVELLIVVFLLAIVGSIVGVSMVRGLRAESHAQARIEAFEDMQIGLERMSREVRAARFPLRAAAEDNVELDVLRDDQCLRFRYWAEDGQLWSSEARAADDCTGPFAPDPPTANVFVPNLGHSAVFEFLGSDMAVLDEPIDEAKVFAVRITLTREFPGDDASPPVTVRTTAGLRNAS
;
A
#
# COMPACT_ATOMS: atom_id res chain seq x y z
N MET A 1 -53.16 -25.80 65.68
CA MET A 1 -53.97 -25.13 64.65
C MET A 1 -52.98 -24.65 63.59
N LEU A 2 -52.65 -25.51 62.60
CA LEU A 2 -51.84 -25.14 61.43
C LEU A 2 -52.74 -25.03 60.22
N SER A 3 -52.94 -23.81 59.75
CA SER A 3 -53.69 -23.54 58.56
C SER A 3 -52.74 -23.60 57.37
N ILE A 4 -52.87 -24.63 56.53
CA ILE A 4 -52.09 -24.90 55.35
C ILE A 4 -52.65 -24.02 54.25
N LEU A 5 -51.93 -22.95 53.88
CA LEU A 5 -52.20 -22.15 52.67
C LEU A 5 -51.87 -23.02 51.44
N ARG A 6 -52.90 -23.58 50.81
CA ARG A 6 -52.83 -24.17 49.50
C ARG A 6 -52.70 -23.04 48.49
N CYS A 7 -51.53 -22.84 47.97
CA CYS A 7 -51.30 -22.01 46.78
C CYS A 7 -51.75 -22.84 45.56
N GLU A 8 -52.92 -22.56 45.07
CA GLU A 8 -53.49 -23.13 43.83
C GLU A 8 -52.72 -22.53 42.66
N LEU A 9 -51.74 -23.24 42.15
CA LEU A 9 -51.10 -22.96 40.87
C LEU A 9 -52.17 -23.16 39.79
N ARG A 10 -52.79 -22.06 39.42
CA ARG A 10 -53.73 -21.99 38.30
C ARG A 10 -52.93 -22.22 37.02
N ASP A 11 -52.94 -23.46 36.54
CA ASP A 11 -52.33 -23.89 35.29
C ASP A 11 -53.10 -23.27 34.10
N GLY A 12 -52.83 -21.99 33.89
CA GLY A 12 -53.38 -21.26 32.74
C GLY A 12 -52.60 -21.68 31.50
N ARG A 13 -52.96 -22.75 30.84
CA ARG A 13 -52.56 -23.08 29.49
C ARG A 13 -53.17 -22.05 28.56
N ALA A 14 -52.63 -20.84 28.54
CA ALA A 14 -52.88 -19.86 27.50
C ALA A 14 -52.18 -20.35 26.22
N GLY A 15 -52.95 -21.00 25.35
CA GLY A 15 -52.44 -21.33 24.02
C GLY A 15 -52.14 -20.04 23.23
N PHE A 16 -51.00 -19.96 22.63
CA PHE A 16 -50.64 -18.86 21.70
C PHE A 16 -51.71 -18.78 20.60
N THR A 17 -52.20 -17.59 20.33
CA THR A 17 -53.08 -17.38 19.19
C THR A 17 -52.28 -17.40 17.89
N LEU A 18 -52.89 -17.89 16.81
CA LEU A 18 -52.25 -17.92 15.49
C LEU A 18 -51.82 -16.53 15.04
N VAL A 19 -52.53 -15.48 15.43
CA VAL A 19 -52.22 -14.08 15.15
C VAL A 19 -50.97 -13.62 15.90
N GLU A 20 -50.80 -14.00 17.17
CA GLU A 20 -49.64 -13.66 17.99
C GLU A 20 -48.38 -14.31 17.43
N LEU A 21 -48.46 -15.56 16.99
CA LEU A 21 -47.34 -16.23 16.32
C LEU A 21 -46.95 -15.52 15.01
N LEU A 22 -47.92 -15.08 14.23
CA LEU A 22 -47.73 -14.38 12.97
C LEU A 22 -47.03 -13.03 13.19
N ILE A 23 -47.45 -12.27 14.21
CA ILE A 23 -46.82 -10.99 14.58
C ILE A 23 -45.38 -11.22 15.03
N VAL A 24 -45.10 -12.24 15.85
CA VAL A 24 -43.73 -12.54 16.31
C VAL A 24 -42.82 -12.90 15.15
N VAL A 25 -43.25 -13.75 14.22
CA VAL A 25 -42.50 -14.12 13.04
C VAL A 25 -42.21 -12.90 12.15
N PHE A 26 -43.19 -12.02 11.98
CA PHE A 26 -43.04 -10.79 11.20
C PHE A 26 -42.00 -9.83 11.85
N LEU A 27 -42.07 -9.62 13.15
CA LEU A 27 -41.11 -8.82 13.88
C LEU A 27 -39.68 -9.40 13.83
N LEU A 28 -39.58 -10.74 13.98
CA LEU A 28 -38.29 -11.44 13.82
C LEU A 28 -37.70 -11.27 12.43
N ALA A 29 -38.52 -11.30 11.38
CA ALA A 29 -38.06 -11.06 10.01
C ALA A 29 -37.53 -9.65 9.81
N ILE A 30 -38.18 -8.63 10.38
CA ILE A 30 -37.71 -7.24 10.34
C ILE A 30 -36.38 -7.11 11.07
N VAL A 31 -36.30 -7.57 12.31
CA VAL A 31 -35.04 -7.49 13.10
C VAL A 31 -33.92 -8.27 12.43
N GLY A 32 -34.21 -9.48 11.93
CA GLY A 32 -33.24 -10.30 11.22
C GLY A 32 -32.71 -9.63 9.94
N SER A 33 -33.56 -8.92 9.20
CA SER A 33 -33.11 -8.18 8.01
C SER A 33 -32.21 -7.02 8.35
N ILE A 34 -32.46 -6.25 9.40
CA ILE A 34 -31.64 -5.15 9.86
C ILE A 34 -30.25 -5.66 10.30
N VAL A 35 -30.23 -6.72 11.09
CA VAL A 35 -28.97 -7.33 11.58
C VAL A 35 -28.16 -7.88 10.39
N GLY A 36 -28.81 -8.57 9.46
CA GLY A 36 -28.16 -9.11 8.27
C GLY A 36 -27.50 -8.03 7.40
N VAL A 37 -28.22 -6.94 7.12
CA VAL A 37 -27.65 -5.79 6.37
C VAL A 37 -26.47 -5.15 7.11
N SER A 38 -26.59 -4.98 8.43
CA SER A 38 -25.52 -4.40 9.24
C SER A 38 -24.27 -5.27 9.25
N MET A 39 -24.44 -6.58 9.33
CA MET A 39 -23.34 -7.54 9.29
C MET A 39 -22.58 -7.51 7.95
N VAL A 40 -23.32 -7.52 6.83
CA VAL A 40 -22.72 -7.44 5.49
C VAL A 40 -21.95 -6.13 5.29
N ARG A 41 -22.48 -5.01 5.77
CA ARG A 41 -21.77 -3.72 5.72
C ARG A 41 -20.51 -3.74 6.59
N GLY A 42 -20.56 -4.34 7.77
CA GLY A 42 -19.42 -4.49 8.65
C GLY A 42 -18.29 -5.31 8.00
N LEU A 43 -18.61 -6.45 7.40
CA LEU A 43 -17.62 -7.30 6.71
C LEU A 43 -16.98 -6.60 5.51
N ARG A 44 -17.75 -5.82 4.75
CA ARG A 44 -17.19 -5.03 3.64
C ARG A 44 -16.27 -3.93 4.15
N ALA A 45 -16.64 -3.21 5.19
CA ALA A 45 -15.80 -2.18 5.77
C ALA A 45 -14.47 -2.75 6.30
N GLU A 46 -14.51 -3.93 6.91
CA GLU A 46 -13.32 -4.64 7.38
C GLU A 46 -12.39 -5.04 6.23
N SER A 47 -12.94 -5.61 5.14
CA SER A 47 -12.12 -5.99 3.98
C SER A 47 -11.46 -4.79 3.31
N HIS A 48 -12.14 -3.65 3.20
CA HIS A 48 -11.55 -2.41 2.69
C HIS A 48 -10.44 -1.87 3.61
N ALA A 49 -10.67 -1.89 4.93
CA ALA A 49 -9.66 -1.45 5.89
C ALA A 49 -8.40 -2.32 5.81
N GLN A 50 -8.58 -3.63 5.69
CA GLN A 50 -7.46 -4.58 5.58
C GLN A 50 -6.66 -4.38 4.30
N ALA A 51 -7.31 -4.22 3.14
CA ALA A 51 -6.64 -3.93 1.88
C ALA A 51 -5.80 -2.64 1.92
N ARG A 52 -6.26 -1.64 2.68
CA ARG A 52 -5.51 -0.38 2.87
C ARG A 52 -4.28 -0.56 3.75
N ILE A 53 -4.39 -1.36 4.82
CA ILE A 53 -3.26 -1.66 5.71
C ILE A 53 -2.19 -2.42 4.92
N GLU A 54 -2.57 -3.46 4.20
CA GLU A 54 -1.65 -4.23 3.34
C GLU A 54 -0.97 -3.34 2.30
N ALA A 55 -1.74 -2.46 1.63
CA ALA A 55 -1.18 -1.52 0.68
C ALA A 55 -0.16 -0.56 1.30
N PHE A 56 -0.43 -0.08 2.50
CA PHE A 56 0.47 0.81 3.24
C PHE A 56 1.77 0.09 3.64
N GLU A 57 1.66 -1.14 4.15
CA GLU A 57 2.80 -1.97 4.53
C GLU A 57 3.69 -2.28 3.32
N ASP A 58 3.11 -2.72 2.20
CA ASP A 58 3.83 -2.99 0.95
C ASP A 58 4.59 -1.77 0.46
N MET A 59 3.92 -0.60 0.43
CA MET A 59 4.56 0.65 0.02
C MET A 59 5.66 1.09 0.98
N GLN A 60 5.50 0.90 2.30
CA GLN A 60 6.56 1.22 3.27
C GLN A 60 7.79 0.35 3.08
N ILE A 61 7.62 -0.96 2.92
CA ILE A 61 8.72 -1.89 2.65
C ILE A 61 9.44 -1.49 1.37
N GLY A 62 8.69 -1.16 0.33
CA GLY A 62 9.21 -0.68 -0.93
C GLY A 62 10.02 0.59 -0.80
N LEU A 63 9.48 1.61 -0.13
CA LEU A 63 10.16 2.87 0.12
C LEU A 63 11.44 2.69 0.94
N GLU A 64 11.42 1.84 1.95
CA GLU A 64 12.59 1.56 2.77
C GLU A 64 13.71 0.92 1.95
N ARG A 65 13.37 -0.05 1.08
CA ARG A 65 14.31 -0.67 0.16
C ARG A 65 14.90 0.35 -0.80
N MET A 66 14.06 1.09 -1.52
CA MET A 66 14.52 2.13 -2.45
C MET A 66 15.38 3.19 -1.77
N SER A 67 14.96 3.68 -0.60
CA SER A 67 15.73 4.66 0.18
C SER A 67 17.12 4.17 0.58
N ARG A 68 17.24 2.89 0.90
CA ARG A 68 18.52 2.26 1.24
C ARG A 68 19.44 2.20 0.03
N GLU A 69 18.91 1.84 -1.13
CA GLU A 69 19.65 1.75 -2.37
C GLU A 69 20.07 3.13 -2.87
N VAL A 70 19.19 4.14 -2.83
CA VAL A 70 19.52 5.54 -3.14
C VAL A 70 20.63 6.06 -2.24
N ARG A 71 20.57 5.81 -0.92
CA ARG A 71 21.65 6.25 0.00
C ARG A 71 22.98 5.56 -0.25
N ALA A 72 22.94 4.32 -0.76
CA ALA A 72 24.14 3.56 -1.10
C ALA A 72 24.62 3.81 -2.53
N ALA A 73 23.86 4.54 -3.33
CA ALA A 73 24.17 4.80 -4.72
C ALA A 73 25.48 5.59 -4.88
N ARG A 74 26.20 5.27 -5.96
CA ARG A 74 27.36 6.05 -6.42
C ARG A 74 26.86 7.31 -7.09
N PHE A 75 27.58 8.38 -6.84
CA PHE A 75 27.33 9.68 -7.49
C PHE A 75 28.18 9.81 -8.76
N PRO A 76 27.68 10.42 -9.85
CA PRO A 76 26.28 10.83 -10.07
C PRO A 76 25.34 9.64 -10.30
N LEU A 77 24.05 9.88 -10.23
CA LEU A 77 23.03 8.91 -10.66
C LEU A 77 23.22 8.62 -12.15
N ARG A 78 22.78 7.45 -12.59
CA ARG A 78 22.94 7.05 -13.98
C ARG A 78 21.82 7.57 -14.89
N ALA A 79 20.61 7.61 -14.37
CA ALA A 79 19.47 8.26 -15.00
C ALA A 79 18.51 8.81 -13.94
N ALA A 80 17.91 9.94 -14.24
CA ALA A 80 16.97 10.63 -13.37
C ALA A 80 15.84 11.24 -14.20
N ALA A 81 14.61 10.77 -13.99
CA ALA A 81 13.39 11.31 -14.56
C ALA A 81 12.24 11.09 -13.55
N GLU A 82 11.13 11.83 -13.68
CA GLU A 82 10.01 11.74 -12.75
C GLU A 82 9.42 10.34 -12.63
N ASP A 83 9.49 9.55 -13.68
CA ASP A 83 8.99 8.17 -13.77
C ASP A 83 10.08 7.10 -13.68
N ASN A 84 11.36 7.49 -13.67
CA ASN A 84 12.48 6.55 -13.74
C ASN A 84 13.69 7.03 -12.97
N VAL A 85 14.31 6.12 -12.22
CA VAL A 85 15.62 6.32 -11.61
C VAL A 85 16.50 5.09 -11.81
N GLU A 86 17.74 5.32 -12.24
CA GLU A 86 18.76 4.28 -12.40
C GLU A 86 19.98 4.64 -11.56
N LEU A 87 20.43 3.70 -10.74
CA LEU A 87 21.52 3.91 -9.79
C LEU A 87 22.44 2.70 -9.70
N ASP A 88 23.72 2.98 -9.53
CA ASP A 88 24.75 1.96 -9.34
C ASP A 88 25.15 1.92 -7.85
N VAL A 89 25.14 0.73 -7.26
CA VAL A 89 25.54 0.48 -5.87
C VAL A 89 26.72 -0.47 -5.83
N LEU A 90 27.80 -0.08 -5.18
CA LEU A 90 28.91 -0.98 -4.91
C LEU A 90 28.68 -1.71 -3.58
N ARG A 91 28.57 -3.04 -3.66
CA ARG A 91 28.38 -3.91 -2.48
C ARG A 91 29.32 -5.11 -2.59
N ASP A 92 30.15 -5.33 -1.57
CA ASP A 92 31.10 -6.45 -1.50
C ASP A 92 31.96 -6.59 -2.77
N ASP A 93 32.49 -5.46 -3.25
CA ASP A 93 33.28 -5.32 -4.49
C ASP A 93 32.52 -5.73 -5.78
N GLN A 94 31.21 -5.84 -5.71
CA GLN A 94 30.34 -6.07 -6.86
C GLN A 94 29.51 -4.83 -7.15
N CYS A 95 29.44 -4.45 -8.41
CA CYS A 95 28.56 -3.39 -8.84
C CYS A 95 27.18 -3.95 -9.17
N LEU A 96 26.18 -3.41 -8.51
CA LEU A 96 24.78 -3.72 -8.73
C LEU A 96 24.10 -2.49 -9.32
N ARG A 97 23.44 -2.65 -10.44
CA ARG A 97 22.56 -1.63 -11.02
C ARG A 97 21.14 -1.89 -10.65
N PHE A 98 20.52 -0.90 -10.03
CA PHE A 98 19.09 -0.88 -9.75
C PHE A 98 18.42 0.12 -10.68
N ARG A 99 17.31 -0.31 -11.26
CA ARG A 99 16.43 0.56 -12.02
C ARG A 99 15.02 0.44 -11.47
N TYR A 100 14.40 1.58 -11.25
CA TYR A 100 12.99 1.70 -10.87
C TYR A 100 12.30 2.58 -11.88
N TRP A 101 11.14 2.15 -12.38
CA TRP A 101 10.35 2.95 -13.31
C TRP A 101 8.86 2.72 -13.10
N ALA A 102 8.06 3.78 -13.35
CA ALA A 102 6.62 3.76 -13.30
C ALA A 102 6.06 3.64 -14.72
N GLU A 103 5.31 2.59 -14.98
CA GLU A 103 4.71 2.31 -16.27
C GLU A 103 3.37 1.60 -16.06
N ASP A 104 2.35 1.97 -16.84
CA ASP A 104 1.00 1.38 -16.82
C ASP A 104 0.37 1.29 -15.40
N GLY A 105 0.56 2.34 -14.59
CA GLY A 105 0.05 2.38 -13.22
C GLY A 105 0.73 1.36 -12.29
N GLN A 106 1.94 0.96 -12.58
CA GLN A 106 2.75 0.06 -11.77
C GLN A 106 4.15 0.62 -11.58
N LEU A 107 4.72 0.40 -10.41
CA LEU A 107 6.15 0.62 -10.19
C LEU A 107 6.89 -0.70 -10.42
N TRP A 108 7.82 -0.67 -11.32
CA TRP A 108 8.68 -1.79 -11.67
C TRP A 108 10.07 -1.64 -11.04
N SER A 109 10.72 -2.74 -10.78
CA SER A 109 12.11 -2.76 -10.37
C SER A 109 12.89 -3.81 -11.14
N SER A 110 14.14 -3.52 -11.43
CA SER A 110 15.10 -4.49 -11.96
C SER A 110 16.44 -4.36 -11.27
N GLU A 111 17.16 -5.46 -11.18
CA GLU A 111 18.52 -5.53 -10.66
C GLU A 111 19.40 -6.23 -11.69
N ALA A 112 20.56 -5.64 -12.02
CA ALA A 112 21.55 -6.22 -12.90
C ALA A 112 22.92 -6.19 -12.21
N ARG A 113 23.77 -7.16 -12.51
CA ARG A 113 25.16 -7.19 -12.02
C ARG A 113 26.09 -6.71 -13.10
N ALA A 114 27.03 -5.86 -12.73
CA ALA A 114 28.12 -5.41 -13.60
C ALA A 114 29.45 -6.02 -13.16
N ALA A 115 30.46 -5.77 -13.98
CA ALA A 115 31.85 -5.98 -13.59
C ALA A 115 32.24 -5.05 -12.41
N ASP A 116 33.29 -5.40 -11.72
CA ASP A 116 33.67 -4.98 -10.37
C ASP A 116 33.74 -3.47 -10.10
N ASP A 117 33.84 -2.62 -11.13
CA ASP A 117 34.08 -1.18 -10.97
C ASP A 117 32.91 -0.26 -11.39
N CYS A 118 31.77 -0.81 -11.78
CA CYS A 118 30.62 -0.06 -12.34
C CYS A 118 30.91 0.68 -13.66
N THR A 119 32.06 0.49 -14.29
CA THR A 119 32.44 1.22 -15.52
C THR A 119 32.14 0.42 -16.79
N GLY A 120 32.02 -0.89 -16.69
CA GLY A 120 31.72 -1.78 -17.81
C GLY A 120 30.28 -1.70 -18.31
N PRO A 121 30.02 -2.14 -19.56
CA PRO A 121 28.66 -2.35 -19.98
C PRO A 121 28.03 -3.43 -19.08
N PHE A 122 26.86 -3.13 -18.53
CA PHE A 122 26.08 -4.17 -17.89
C PHE A 122 25.72 -5.19 -18.96
N ALA A 123 25.88 -6.48 -18.65
CA ALA A 123 25.40 -7.52 -19.54
C ALA A 123 23.93 -7.19 -19.88
N PRO A 124 23.52 -7.41 -21.14
CA PRO A 124 22.14 -7.33 -21.53
C PRO A 124 21.41 -8.51 -20.88
N ASP A 125 21.29 -8.45 -19.59
CA ASP A 125 20.46 -9.36 -18.87
C ASP A 125 19.02 -8.97 -19.19
N PRO A 126 18.14 -9.91 -19.53
CA PRO A 126 16.75 -9.60 -19.42
C PRO A 126 16.56 -9.18 -17.96
N PRO A 127 16.26 -7.92 -17.70
CA PRO A 127 16.06 -7.49 -16.34
C PRO A 127 14.98 -8.40 -15.80
N THR A 128 15.21 -9.05 -14.68
CA THR A 128 14.15 -9.68 -13.91
C THR A 128 13.31 -8.54 -13.37
N ALA A 129 12.49 -7.97 -14.27
CA ALA A 129 11.59 -6.91 -13.93
C ALA A 129 10.50 -7.51 -13.06
N ASN A 130 10.38 -6.98 -11.85
CA ASN A 130 9.34 -7.37 -10.93
C ASN A 130 8.44 -6.17 -10.68
N VAL A 131 7.14 -6.40 -10.67
CA VAL A 131 6.19 -5.40 -10.17
C VAL A 131 6.48 -5.18 -8.70
N PHE A 132 6.81 -3.96 -8.36
CA PHE A 132 7.20 -3.57 -7.02
C PHE A 132 6.02 -3.00 -6.23
N VAL A 133 5.24 -2.12 -6.88
CA VAL A 133 3.98 -1.59 -6.34
C VAL A 133 2.95 -1.57 -7.47
N PRO A 134 1.84 -2.30 -7.34
CA PRO A 134 0.73 -2.24 -8.28
C PRO A 134 -0.21 -1.07 -7.99
N ASN A 135 -1.02 -0.70 -8.97
CA ASN A 135 -2.10 0.29 -8.88
C ASN A 135 -1.62 1.67 -8.38
N LEU A 136 -0.57 2.21 -8.99
CA LEU A 136 -0.15 3.59 -8.76
C LEU A 136 -1.18 4.57 -9.33
N GLY A 137 -1.52 5.60 -8.55
CA GLY A 137 -2.40 6.68 -8.99
C GLY A 137 -1.72 7.75 -9.84
N HIS A 138 -0.39 7.67 -10.02
CA HIS A 138 0.40 8.61 -10.81
C HIS A 138 1.70 7.97 -11.30
N SER A 139 2.31 8.57 -12.34
CA SER A 139 3.59 8.15 -12.90
C SER A 139 4.79 8.93 -12.34
N ALA A 140 4.60 10.16 -11.87
CA ALA A 140 5.67 10.99 -11.29
C ALA A 140 6.01 10.52 -9.87
N VAL A 141 6.83 9.47 -9.78
CA VAL A 141 7.21 8.81 -8.52
C VAL A 141 8.42 9.48 -7.89
N PHE A 142 9.33 10.05 -8.70
CA PHE A 142 10.60 10.58 -8.27
C PHE A 142 10.68 12.08 -8.45
N GLU A 143 11.08 12.80 -7.39
CA GLU A 143 11.47 14.20 -7.46
C GLU A 143 12.95 14.29 -7.04
N PHE A 144 13.76 14.93 -7.87
CA PHE A 144 15.20 15.07 -7.65
C PHE A 144 15.50 16.44 -7.04
N LEU A 145 16.26 16.44 -5.98
CA LEU A 145 16.52 17.61 -5.15
C LEU A 145 18.00 18.01 -5.25
N GLY A 146 18.23 19.31 -5.45
CA GLY A 146 19.56 19.91 -5.38
C GLY A 146 20.10 20.02 -3.96
N SER A 147 21.30 20.60 -3.82
CA SER A 147 21.96 20.80 -2.52
C SER A 147 21.20 21.75 -1.59
N ASP A 148 20.35 22.60 -2.13
CA ASP A 148 19.43 23.51 -1.42
C ASP A 148 18.08 22.87 -1.10
N MET A 149 17.91 21.57 -1.42
CA MET A 149 16.67 20.81 -1.31
C MET A 149 15.52 21.34 -2.19
N ALA A 150 15.82 22.18 -3.18
CA ALA A 150 14.87 22.57 -4.21
C ALA A 150 14.73 21.44 -5.26
N VAL A 151 13.52 21.30 -5.82
CA VAL A 151 13.27 20.35 -6.90
C VAL A 151 13.99 20.84 -8.16
N LEU A 152 14.71 19.94 -8.81
CA LEU A 152 15.37 20.20 -10.08
C LEU A 152 14.36 20.05 -11.23
N ASP A 153 14.42 21.00 -12.18
CA ASP A 153 13.58 20.97 -13.38
C ASP A 153 14.13 19.98 -14.41
N GLU A 154 13.27 19.41 -15.22
CA GLU A 154 13.67 18.57 -16.35
C GLU A 154 14.24 19.39 -17.54
N PRO A 155 15.25 18.90 -18.25
CA PRO A 155 15.98 17.64 -18.04
C PRO A 155 16.89 17.69 -16.82
N ILE A 156 16.83 16.64 -16.00
CA ILE A 156 17.55 16.58 -14.74
C ILE A 156 19.04 16.37 -14.98
N ASP A 157 19.87 17.26 -14.44
CA ASP A 157 21.32 17.11 -14.42
C ASP A 157 21.71 16.19 -13.24
N GLU A 158 22.03 14.93 -13.52
CA GLU A 158 22.35 13.92 -12.52
C GLU A 158 23.52 14.33 -11.61
N ALA A 159 24.42 15.18 -12.11
CA ALA A 159 25.53 15.72 -11.33
C ALA A 159 25.12 16.75 -10.27
N LYS A 160 23.89 17.25 -10.32
CA LYS A 160 23.34 18.20 -9.34
C LYS A 160 22.39 17.56 -8.35
N VAL A 161 22.06 16.28 -8.52
CA VAL A 161 21.13 15.57 -7.63
C VAL A 161 21.82 15.29 -6.29
N PHE A 162 21.28 15.88 -5.24
CA PHE A 162 21.76 15.68 -3.87
C PHE A 162 20.89 14.70 -3.09
N ALA A 163 19.60 14.68 -3.38
CA ALA A 163 18.63 13.77 -2.77
C ALA A 163 17.52 13.42 -3.74
N VAL A 164 16.89 12.28 -3.50
CA VAL A 164 15.72 11.81 -4.23
C VAL A 164 14.53 11.73 -3.26
N ARG A 165 13.44 12.41 -3.60
CA ARG A 165 12.17 12.27 -2.91
C ARG A 165 11.31 11.28 -3.68
N ILE A 166 10.83 10.27 -2.99
CA ILE A 166 10.02 9.19 -3.56
C ILE A 166 8.62 9.31 -2.99
N THR A 167 7.63 9.41 -3.86
CA THR A 167 6.21 9.47 -3.49
C THR A 167 5.48 8.31 -4.15
N LEU A 168 4.86 7.45 -3.36
CA LEU A 168 4.01 6.37 -3.84
C LEU A 168 2.57 6.66 -3.43
N THR A 169 1.68 6.66 -4.40
CA THR A 169 0.23 6.79 -4.17
C THR A 169 -0.45 5.59 -4.79
N ARG A 170 -1.20 4.83 -4.00
CA ARG A 170 -1.97 3.68 -4.45
C ARG A 170 -3.46 3.99 -4.43
N GLU A 171 -4.11 3.77 -5.56
CA GLU A 171 -5.56 3.86 -5.73
C GLU A 171 -6.21 2.49 -5.52
N PHE A 172 -7.48 2.50 -5.13
CA PHE A 172 -8.29 1.29 -4.96
C PHE A 172 -9.37 1.28 -6.03
N PRO A 173 -9.13 0.64 -7.19
CA PRO A 173 -10.08 0.63 -8.30
C PRO A 173 -11.41 -0.01 -7.85
N GLY A 174 -12.52 0.65 -8.19
CA GLY A 174 -13.87 0.20 -7.86
C GLY A 174 -14.40 0.67 -6.50
N ASP A 175 -13.66 1.49 -5.78
CA ASP A 175 -14.11 2.12 -4.54
C ASP A 175 -13.84 3.64 -4.59
N ASP A 176 -14.66 4.35 -5.37
CA ASP A 176 -14.59 5.81 -5.51
C ASP A 176 -14.76 6.57 -4.17
N ALA A 177 -15.21 5.89 -3.13
CA ALA A 177 -15.39 6.47 -1.79
C ALA A 177 -14.15 6.36 -0.91
N SER A 178 -13.18 5.51 -1.27
CA SER A 178 -11.96 5.35 -0.48
C SER A 178 -10.86 6.29 -0.98
N PRO A 179 -10.35 7.19 -0.12
CA PRO A 179 -9.23 8.05 -0.50
C PRO A 179 -7.97 7.20 -0.77
N PRO A 180 -7.12 7.61 -1.72
CA PRO A 180 -5.86 6.93 -2.01
C PRO A 180 -4.94 6.93 -0.77
N VAL A 181 -4.08 5.92 -0.69
CA VAL A 181 -3.01 5.86 0.32
C VAL A 181 -1.73 6.40 -0.29
N THR A 182 -1.15 7.44 0.33
CA THR A 182 0.10 8.05 -0.11
C THR A 182 1.16 7.91 0.96
N VAL A 183 2.35 7.46 0.57
CA VAL A 183 3.56 7.42 1.40
C VAL A 183 4.69 8.13 0.68
N ARG A 184 5.48 8.90 1.44
CA ARG A 184 6.57 9.71 0.91
C ARG A 184 7.82 9.57 1.76
N THR A 185 8.97 9.53 1.11
CA THR A 185 10.27 9.57 1.78
C THR A 185 11.26 10.41 0.99
N THR A 186 12.33 10.87 1.64
CA THR A 186 13.46 11.56 0.99
C THR A 186 14.75 10.85 1.39
N ALA A 187 15.55 10.46 0.40
CA ALA A 187 16.83 9.81 0.58
C ALA A 187 17.95 10.67 0.00
N GLY A 188 18.88 11.10 0.83
CA GLY A 188 20.08 11.80 0.39
C GLY A 188 21.11 10.83 -0.19
N LEU A 189 21.81 11.25 -1.23
CA LEU A 189 22.94 10.53 -1.80
C LEU A 189 24.16 10.71 -0.88
N ARG A 190 24.76 9.61 -0.47
CA ARG A 190 25.83 9.63 0.55
C ARG A 190 27.14 10.28 0.04
N ASN A 191 27.34 10.29 -1.26
CA ASN A 191 28.59 10.73 -1.90
C ASN A 191 28.42 11.97 -2.78
N ALA A 192 27.28 12.69 -2.64
CA ALA A 192 27.06 13.98 -3.27
C ALA A 192 27.71 15.08 -2.41
N SER A 193 29.02 15.28 -2.55
CA SER A 193 29.80 16.33 -1.83
C SER A 193 30.73 17.07 -2.80
#